data_c7fe4be91b473a990e1f78e67123b2c8
#
_entry.id   c7fe4be91b473a990e1f78e67123b2c8
#
_cell.length_a   1.000
_cell.length_b   1.000
_cell.length_c   1.000
_cell.angle_alpha   90.00
_cell.angle_beta   90.00
_cell.angle_gamma   90.00
#
_symmetry.space_group_name_H-M   'P 1'
#
loop_
_entity.id
_entity.type
_entity.pdbx_description
1 polymer ?
#
loop_
_entity_poly.entity_id
_entity_poly.type
_entity_poly.pdbx_seq_one_letter_code
_entity_poly.pdbx_strand_id
1 'polypeptide(L)'
;MSNIQKYLTDDINNFITTLQKPENPYYHLPAKTGVTDLGKSLNLGFSNFAIKTYYTTNKWEDFDDTKKYNWVSNINEFQVETNQLPNNSFIDPPLLSFYKNPTVLKLTKRYIKKNLQFL
;
A
#
# COMPACT_ATOMS: atom_id res chain seq x y z
N MET A 1 6.62 28.02 -2.60
CA MET A 1 5.26 27.41 -2.62
C MET A 1 4.22 28.51 -2.37
N SER A 2 3.17 28.57 -3.18
CA SER A 2 2.07 29.50 -2.95
C SER A 2 1.27 29.08 -1.70
N ASN A 3 0.52 30.04 -1.11
CA ASN A 3 -0.35 29.72 0.05
C ASN A 3 -1.38 28.65 -0.28
N ILE A 4 -1.95 28.65 -1.50
CA ILE A 4 -2.92 27.65 -1.96
C ILE A 4 -2.29 26.27 -2.01
N GLN A 5 -1.07 26.13 -2.55
CA GLN A 5 -0.33 24.88 -2.60
C GLN A 5 -0.03 24.34 -1.20
N LYS A 6 0.35 25.22 -0.27
CA LYS A 6 0.59 24.84 1.12
C LYS A 6 -0.70 24.31 1.79
N TYR A 7 -1.82 24.97 1.63
CA TYR A 7 -3.11 24.51 2.16
C TYR A 7 -3.50 23.15 1.59
N LEU A 8 -3.35 22.95 0.27
CA LEU A 8 -3.64 21.67 -0.37
C LEU A 8 -2.75 20.54 0.15
N THR A 9 -1.45 20.78 0.29
CA THR A 9 -0.52 19.76 0.81
C THR A 9 -0.80 19.45 2.27
N ASP A 10 -1.12 20.42 3.09
CA ASP A 10 -1.48 20.22 4.49
C ASP A 10 -2.79 19.41 4.60
N ASP A 11 -3.81 19.73 3.80
CA ASP A 11 -5.07 19.00 3.77
C ASP A 11 -4.89 17.55 3.34
N ILE A 12 -4.08 17.30 2.30
CA ILE A 12 -3.77 15.96 1.83
C ILE A 12 -3.05 15.16 2.93
N ASN A 13 -2.03 15.73 3.55
CA ASN A 13 -1.28 15.07 4.60
C ASN A 13 -2.13 14.80 5.84
N ASN A 14 -2.99 15.73 6.23
CA ASN A 14 -3.92 15.56 7.33
C ASN A 14 -4.92 14.44 7.04
N PHE A 15 -5.44 14.38 5.81
CA PHE A 15 -6.34 13.31 5.39
C PHE A 15 -5.65 11.94 5.45
N ILE A 16 -4.44 11.79 4.90
CA ILE A 16 -3.68 10.54 4.95
C ILE A 16 -3.45 10.11 6.41
N THR A 17 -3.13 11.04 7.30
CA THR A 17 -2.97 10.75 8.72
C THR A 17 -4.24 10.17 9.35
N THR A 18 -5.42 10.61 8.92
CA THR A 18 -6.70 10.05 9.42
C THR A 18 -6.95 8.61 9.00
N LEU A 19 -6.24 8.11 8.01
CA LEU A 19 -6.36 6.74 7.52
C LEU A 19 -5.41 5.76 8.25
N GLN A 20 -4.55 6.25 9.13
CA GLN A 20 -3.62 5.40 9.89
C GLN A 20 -4.39 4.36 10.72
N LYS A 21 -3.91 3.13 10.69
CA LYS A 21 -4.45 2.05 11.53
C LYS A 21 -3.99 2.22 12.97
N PRO A 22 -4.87 1.97 13.97
CA PRO A 22 -4.49 2.12 15.38
C PRO A 22 -3.35 1.22 15.81
N GLU A 23 -3.27 0.02 15.26
CA GLU A 23 -2.27 -0.99 15.60
C GLU A 23 -0.88 -0.67 15.08
N ASN A 24 -0.78 0.09 13.99
CA ASN A 24 0.50 0.46 13.39
C ASN A 24 0.34 1.75 12.56
N PRO A 25 1.00 2.86 12.92
CA PRO A 25 0.86 4.14 12.23
C PRO A 25 1.43 4.16 10.81
N TYR A 26 2.21 3.15 10.42
CA TYR A 26 2.73 3.00 9.06
C TYR A 26 1.74 2.28 8.14
N TYR A 27 0.72 1.64 8.71
CA TYR A 27 -0.36 0.99 7.97
C TYR A 27 -1.54 1.93 7.81
N HIS A 28 -2.16 1.91 6.65
CA HIS A 28 -3.25 2.83 6.30
C HIS A 28 -4.44 2.08 5.73
N LEU A 29 -5.63 2.56 6.07
CA LEU A 29 -6.86 2.13 5.42
C LEU A 29 -6.96 2.76 4.02
N PRO A 30 -7.64 2.08 3.07
CA PRO A 30 -7.86 2.66 1.73
C PRO A 30 -8.86 3.81 1.72
N ALA A 31 -9.74 3.88 2.71
CA ALA A 31 -10.76 4.93 2.88
C ALA A 31 -11.27 4.94 4.31
N LYS A 32 -11.97 6.01 4.69
CA LYS A 32 -12.60 6.11 6.03
C LYS A 32 -13.82 5.19 6.16
N THR A 33 -14.57 4.97 5.09
CA THR A 33 -15.82 4.21 5.07
C THR A 33 -15.89 3.33 3.82
N GLY A 34 -16.74 2.31 3.85
CA GLY A 34 -16.97 1.44 2.70
C GLY A 34 -15.84 0.48 2.39
N VAL A 35 -14.95 0.23 3.35
CA VAL A 35 -13.80 -0.66 3.17
C VAL A 35 -14.23 -2.12 3.32
N THR A 36 -13.86 -2.96 2.35
CA THR A 36 -14.06 -4.41 2.41
C THR A 36 -13.14 -5.05 3.46
N ASP A 37 -13.45 -6.26 3.89
CA ASP A 37 -12.60 -7.00 4.83
C ASP A 37 -11.20 -7.25 4.24
N LEU A 38 -11.12 -7.60 2.97
CA LEU A 38 -9.84 -7.72 2.27
C LEU A 38 -9.09 -6.39 2.26
N GLY A 39 -9.76 -5.29 1.91
CA GLY A 39 -9.15 -3.96 1.91
C GLY A 39 -8.60 -3.55 3.27
N LYS A 40 -9.31 -3.88 4.35
CA LYS A 40 -8.83 -3.63 5.73
C LYS A 40 -7.59 -4.45 6.09
N SER A 41 -7.43 -5.62 5.50
CA SER A 41 -6.32 -6.53 5.78
C SER A 41 -5.04 -6.19 5.00
N LEU A 42 -5.15 -5.41 3.93
CA LEU A 42 -4.00 -5.04 3.10
C LEU A 42 -3.22 -3.89 3.76
N ASN A 43 -1.90 -4.00 3.75
CA ASN A 43 -1.01 -3.02 4.38
C ASN A 43 0.01 -2.45 3.41
N LEU A 44 0.69 -3.27 2.62
CA LEU A 44 1.81 -2.84 1.78
C LEU A 44 1.41 -1.76 0.76
N GLY A 45 0.34 -1.98 0.01
CA GLY A 45 -0.08 -1.07 -1.05
C GLY A 45 -0.46 0.31 -0.51
N PHE A 46 -1.25 0.35 0.55
CA PHE A 46 -1.71 1.61 1.15
C PHE A 46 -0.61 2.32 1.93
N SER A 47 0.33 1.60 2.54
CA SER A 47 1.55 2.18 3.11
C SER A 47 2.42 2.82 2.03
N ASN A 48 2.55 2.19 0.87
CA ASN A 48 3.25 2.76 -0.26
C ASN A 48 2.57 4.04 -0.80
N PHE A 49 1.26 4.07 -0.85
CA PHE A 49 0.53 5.29 -1.22
C PHE A 49 0.78 6.42 -0.22
N ALA A 50 0.77 6.12 1.07
CA ALA A 50 1.03 7.11 2.10
C ALA A 50 2.45 7.68 1.98
N ILE A 51 3.47 6.82 1.88
CA ILE A 51 4.87 7.28 1.78
C ILE A 51 5.11 8.08 0.50
N LYS A 52 4.52 7.68 -0.62
CA LYS A 52 4.60 8.43 -1.88
C LYS A 52 3.94 9.80 -1.76
N THR A 53 2.81 9.88 -1.06
CA THR A 53 2.12 11.15 -0.80
C THR A 53 2.99 12.07 0.05
N TYR A 54 3.57 11.56 1.12
CA TYR A 54 4.48 12.34 1.96
C TYR A 54 5.73 12.80 1.19
N TYR A 55 6.26 11.97 0.34
CA TYR A 55 7.41 12.33 -0.51
C TYR A 55 7.03 13.42 -1.52
N THR A 56 5.92 13.27 -2.22
CA THR A 56 5.45 14.21 -3.24
C THR A 56 5.10 15.59 -2.65
N THR A 57 4.59 15.62 -1.43
CA THR A 57 4.23 16.86 -0.72
C THR A 57 5.39 17.45 0.11
N ASN A 58 6.58 16.91 0.01
CA ASN A 58 7.77 17.23 0.81
C ASN A 58 7.61 17.00 2.33
N LYS A 59 6.54 16.34 2.76
CA LYS A 59 6.33 15.98 4.18
C LYS A 59 7.39 14.99 4.67
N TRP A 60 7.90 14.15 3.78
CA TRP A 60 8.96 13.18 4.10
C TRP A 60 10.20 13.85 4.69
N GLU A 61 10.58 15.02 4.19
CA GLU A 61 11.75 15.76 4.67
C GLU A 61 11.59 16.28 6.12
N ASP A 62 10.34 16.46 6.57
CA ASP A 62 10.05 16.88 7.95
C ASP A 62 10.17 15.74 8.96
N PHE A 63 10.25 14.50 8.51
CA PHE A 63 10.40 13.34 9.40
C PHE A 63 11.85 13.24 9.88
N ASP A 64 12.00 12.90 11.15
CA ASP A 64 13.34 12.59 11.69
C ASP A 64 13.86 11.25 11.12
N ASP A 65 15.15 10.99 11.34
CA ASP A 65 15.80 9.78 10.81
C ASP A 65 15.20 8.50 11.39
N THR A 66 14.78 8.51 12.64
CA THR A 66 14.11 7.36 13.28
C THR A 66 12.80 7.04 12.58
N LYS A 67 11.99 8.04 12.28
CA LYS A 67 10.71 7.86 11.59
C LYS A 67 10.91 7.37 10.15
N LYS A 68 11.89 7.94 9.43
CA LYS A 68 12.26 7.48 8.10
C LYS A 68 12.72 6.03 8.11
N TYR A 69 13.57 5.66 9.05
CA TYR A 69 14.02 4.29 9.23
C TYR A 69 12.86 3.33 9.51
N ASN A 70 11.95 3.70 10.38
CA ASN A 70 10.78 2.88 10.71
C ASN A 70 9.86 2.68 9.51
N TRP A 71 9.66 3.69 8.68
CA TRP A 71 8.92 3.57 7.43
C TRP A 71 9.53 2.53 6.49
N VAL A 72 10.83 2.65 6.25
CA VAL A 72 11.58 1.73 5.37
C VAL A 72 11.55 0.32 5.94
N SER A 73 11.77 0.18 7.25
CA SER A 73 11.76 -1.11 7.96
C SER A 73 10.41 -1.81 7.84
N ASN A 74 9.32 -1.08 8.03
CA ASN A 74 7.96 -1.63 7.89
C ASN A 74 7.66 -2.11 6.46
N ILE A 75 8.10 -1.38 5.44
CA ILE A 75 7.92 -1.80 4.06
C ILE A 75 8.77 -3.04 3.76
N ASN A 76 10.00 -3.08 4.25
CA ASN A 76 10.90 -4.22 4.03
C ASN A 76 10.41 -5.52 4.66
N GLU A 77 9.57 -5.46 5.69
CA GLU A 77 8.94 -6.66 6.27
C GLU A 77 8.03 -7.41 5.30
N PHE A 78 7.55 -6.77 4.25
CA PHE A 78 6.75 -7.42 3.20
C PHE A 78 7.58 -8.16 2.16
N GLN A 79 8.90 -8.06 2.23
CA GLN A 79 9.77 -8.85 1.37
C GLN A 79 9.71 -10.32 1.78
N VAL A 80 9.47 -11.18 0.82
CA VAL A 80 9.31 -12.62 1.05
C VAL A 80 10.28 -13.43 0.20
N GLU A 81 10.73 -14.55 0.74
CA GLU A 81 11.43 -15.59 -0.01
C GLU A 81 10.55 -16.83 -0.06
N THR A 82 10.08 -17.17 -1.23
CA THR A 82 9.22 -18.32 -1.47
C THR A 82 9.48 -18.86 -2.87
N ASN A 83 9.35 -20.18 -3.04
CA ASN A 83 9.48 -20.83 -4.35
C ASN A 83 8.40 -20.44 -5.36
N GLN A 84 7.35 -19.76 -4.91
CA GLN A 84 6.19 -19.38 -5.74
C GLN A 84 6.32 -17.98 -6.35
N LEU A 85 7.27 -17.18 -5.87
CA LEU A 85 7.48 -15.81 -6.31
C LEU A 85 8.96 -15.58 -6.65
N PRO A 86 9.28 -14.64 -7.54
CA PRO A 86 10.66 -14.26 -7.79
C PRO A 86 11.38 -13.83 -6.51
N ASN A 87 12.70 -14.01 -6.48
CA ASN A 87 13.53 -13.57 -5.35
C ASN A 87 13.34 -12.08 -5.08
N ASN A 88 13.35 -11.68 -3.81
CA ASN A 88 13.18 -10.32 -3.35
C ASN A 88 11.81 -9.71 -3.68
N SER A 89 10.79 -10.54 -3.84
CA SER A 89 9.41 -10.06 -4.04
C SER A 89 8.83 -9.46 -2.77
N PHE A 90 8.01 -8.41 -2.95
CA PHE A 90 7.22 -7.78 -1.90
C PHE A 90 5.76 -8.13 -2.11
N ILE A 91 5.08 -8.61 -1.08
CA ILE A 91 3.67 -8.98 -1.17
C ILE A 91 2.95 -8.80 0.18
N ASP A 92 1.69 -8.40 0.10
CA ASP A 92 0.78 -8.44 1.24
C ASP A 92 0.34 -9.90 1.48
N PRO A 93 0.56 -10.47 2.69
CA PRO A 93 0.18 -11.86 2.96
C PRO A 93 -1.29 -12.19 2.68
N PRO A 94 -2.28 -11.34 3.04
CA PRO A 94 -3.67 -11.60 2.71
C PRO A 94 -3.94 -11.68 1.20
N LEU A 95 -3.20 -10.91 0.42
CA LEU A 95 -3.33 -10.94 -1.04
C LEU A 95 -2.82 -12.25 -1.62
N LEU A 96 -1.72 -12.78 -1.09
CA LEU A 96 -1.20 -14.09 -1.48
C LEU A 96 -2.23 -15.19 -1.20
N SER A 97 -2.83 -15.18 -0.01
CA SER A 97 -3.88 -16.13 0.36
C SER A 97 -5.11 -16.02 -0.54
N PHE A 98 -5.51 -14.79 -0.90
CA PHE A 98 -6.61 -14.54 -1.83
C PHE A 98 -6.34 -15.15 -3.21
N TYR A 99 -5.15 -14.92 -3.77
CA TYR A 99 -4.78 -15.45 -5.09
C TYR A 99 -4.54 -16.97 -5.09
N LYS A 100 -4.29 -17.58 -3.95
CA LYS A 100 -4.21 -19.06 -3.82
C LYS A 100 -5.59 -19.72 -3.81
N ASN A 101 -6.67 -18.97 -3.65
CA ASN A 101 -8.03 -19.50 -3.72
C ASN A 101 -8.27 -20.09 -5.11
N PRO A 102 -8.72 -21.37 -5.24
CA PRO A 102 -8.89 -22.02 -6.54
C PRO A 102 -9.86 -21.31 -7.48
N THR A 103 -10.93 -20.73 -6.95
CA THR A 103 -11.91 -19.97 -7.74
C THR A 103 -11.28 -18.70 -8.30
N VAL A 104 -10.54 -17.94 -7.49
CA VAL A 104 -9.86 -16.71 -7.91
C VAL A 104 -8.81 -17.02 -8.96
N LEU A 105 -7.99 -18.07 -8.77
CA LEU A 105 -6.99 -18.50 -9.76
C LEU A 105 -7.63 -18.85 -11.10
N LYS A 106 -8.76 -19.55 -11.09
CA LYS A 106 -9.49 -19.90 -12.31
C LYS A 106 -9.98 -18.68 -13.06
N LEU A 107 -10.57 -17.72 -12.34
CA LEU A 107 -11.04 -16.47 -12.91
C LEU A 107 -9.88 -15.62 -13.47
N THR A 108 -8.79 -15.52 -12.74
CA THR A 108 -7.59 -14.79 -13.16
C THR A 108 -6.99 -15.39 -14.43
N LYS A 109 -6.83 -16.71 -14.48
CA LYS A 109 -6.34 -17.40 -15.68
C LYS A 109 -7.25 -17.19 -16.88
N ARG A 110 -8.56 -17.22 -16.67
CA ARG A 110 -9.55 -16.96 -17.74
C ARG A 110 -9.42 -15.52 -18.24
N TYR A 111 -9.29 -14.56 -17.35
CA TYR A 111 -9.11 -13.14 -17.69
C TYR A 111 -7.84 -12.91 -18.51
N ILE A 112 -6.71 -13.44 -18.06
CA ILE A 112 -5.43 -13.34 -18.77
C ILE A 112 -5.54 -13.95 -20.16
N LYS A 113 -6.07 -15.18 -20.26
CA LYS A 113 -6.26 -15.87 -21.54
C LYS A 113 -7.11 -15.03 -22.51
N LYS A 114 -8.22 -14.47 -22.02
CA LYS A 114 -9.12 -13.64 -22.84
C LYS A 114 -8.42 -12.39 -23.35
N ASN A 115 -7.64 -11.72 -22.51
CA ASN A 115 -6.96 -10.47 -22.90
C ASN A 115 -5.74 -10.71 -23.80
N LEU A 116 -5.00 -11.80 -23.60
CA LEU A 116 -3.89 -12.17 -24.46
C LEU A 116 -4.30 -12.57 -25.88
N GLN A 117 -5.56 -12.96 -26.10
CA GLN A 117 -6.07 -13.27 -27.45
C GLN A 117 -6.19 -12.03 -28.35
N PHE A 118 -6.10 -10.82 -27.80
CA PHE A 118 -6.15 -9.55 -28.55
C PHE A 118 -4.77 -8.94 -28.80
N LEU A 119 -3.72 -9.59 -28.36
CA LEU A 119 -2.36 -9.21 -28.61
C LEU A 119 -1.81 -9.97 -29.81
#